data_da9c929c0d6c97753e4f598143e51efe
#
_entry.id   da9c929c0d6c97753e4f598143e51efe
#
_cell.length_a   1.000
_cell.length_b   1.000
_cell.length_c   1.000
_cell.angle_alpha   90.00
_cell.angle_beta   90.00
_cell.angle_gamma   90.00
#
_symmetry.space_group_name_H-M   'P 1'
#
loop_
_entity.id
_entity.type
_entity.pdbx_description
1 polymer ?
#
loop_
_entity_poly.entity_id
_entity_poly.type
_entity_poly.pdbx_seq_one_letter_code
_entity_poly.pdbx_strand_id
1 'polypeptide(L)'
;MFVVLQAGQLPDVLPVLKANRSPYFVFVGNDPHAKQVLEAMQRPADKVAFGFQNTAGRRERDRVVSVHTGVGMTVGGATAPLSGTFRIRLKTAFDGTKYKLTFYSDMDEWLKCHIAFILPVCYVCYACNGDLTRATKQQRAAILDAAYEGCEMLKALGIPVNDAENTDYYKPGTAGRRKMDAMVLAMAKTPLG
;
A
#
# COMPACT_ATOMS: atom_id res chain seq x y z
N MET A 1 3.21 -18.05 5.42
CA MET A 1 2.06 -17.51 6.20
C MET A 1 1.73 -16.13 5.68
N PHE A 2 0.46 -15.82 5.48
CA PHE A 2 -0.01 -14.45 5.25
C PHE A 2 -0.51 -13.84 6.56
N VAL A 3 -0.09 -12.61 6.84
CA VAL A 3 -0.47 -11.81 8.01
C VAL A 3 -1.19 -10.57 7.46
N VAL A 4 -2.50 -10.55 7.57
CA VAL A 4 -3.35 -9.49 7.00
C VAL A 4 -4.00 -8.73 8.16
N LEU A 5 -3.33 -7.67 8.61
CA LEU A 5 -3.71 -6.89 9.78
C LEU A 5 -3.48 -5.39 9.52
N GLN A 6 -4.15 -4.56 10.29
CA GLN A 6 -3.82 -3.14 10.36
C GLN A 6 -2.50 -2.94 11.11
N ALA A 7 -1.74 -1.92 10.75
CA ALA A 7 -0.44 -1.62 11.36
C ALA A 7 -0.50 -1.55 12.90
N GLY A 8 -1.54 -0.93 13.45
CA GLY A 8 -1.74 -0.83 14.91
C GLY A 8 -2.01 -2.16 15.62
N GLN A 9 -2.32 -3.23 14.91
CA GLN A 9 -2.55 -4.56 15.49
C GLN A 9 -1.29 -5.44 15.50
N LEU A 10 -0.27 -5.06 14.71
CA LEU A 10 0.96 -5.86 14.57
C LEU A 10 1.73 -6.03 15.89
N PRO A 11 1.93 -5.00 16.72
CA PRO A 11 2.68 -5.13 17.98
C PRO A 11 2.16 -6.26 18.87
N ASP A 12 0.85 -6.44 18.97
CA ASP A 12 0.23 -7.43 19.83
C ASP A 12 0.46 -8.88 19.36
N VAL A 13 0.62 -9.07 18.04
CA VAL A 13 0.78 -10.41 17.44
C VAL A 13 2.22 -10.76 17.10
N LEU A 14 3.13 -9.80 17.07
CA LEU A 14 4.54 -10.03 16.73
C LEU A 14 5.20 -11.12 17.59
N PRO A 15 5.01 -11.22 18.92
CA PRO A 15 5.59 -12.29 19.72
C PRO A 15 5.17 -13.69 19.26
N VAL A 16 3.89 -13.86 18.91
CA VAL A 16 3.36 -15.13 18.39
C VAL A 16 3.89 -15.44 16.99
N LEU A 17 3.96 -14.43 16.13
CA LEU A 17 4.49 -14.57 14.78
C LEU A 17 5.99 -14.92 14.80
N LYS A 18 6.76 -14.31 15.69
CA LYS A 18 8.18 -14.59 15.88
C LYS A 18 8.43 -16.04 16.29
N ALA A 19 7.60 -16.60 17.18
CA ALA A 19 7.68 -17.99 17.62
C ALA A 19 7.16 -19.00 16.57
N ASN A 20 6.44 -18.54 15.55
CA ASN A 20 5.85 -19.40 14.54
C ASN A 20 6.92 -20.02 13.63
N ARG A 21 6.75 -21.29 13.25
CA ARG A 21 7.71 -22.09 12.47
C ARG A 21 7.58 -21.94 10.95
N SER A 22 6.67 -21.09 10.45
CA SER A 22 6.53 -20.86 9.01
C SER A 22 7.86 -20.37 8.41
N PRO A 23 8.32 -20.95 7.30
CA PRO A 23 9.58 -20.55 6.68
C PRO A 23 9.52 -19.20 6.00
N TYR A 24 8.31 -18.72 5.64
CA TYR A 24 8.08 -17.48 4.92
C TYR A 24 6.88 -16.73 5.50
N PHE A 25 7.00 -15.41 5.56
CA PHE A 25 5.94 -14.51 6.01
C PHE A 25 5.64 -13.46 4.93
N VAL A 26 4.36 -13.12 4.76
CA VAL A 26 3.89 -12.02 3.92
C VAL A 26 3.00 -11.15 4.79
N PHE A 27 3.48 -9.98 5.15
CA PHE A 27 2.70 -8.95 5.82
C PHE A 27 1.95 -8.14 4.77
N VAL A 28 0.64 -8.11 4.85
CA VAL A 28 -0.21 -7.43 3.88
C VAL A 28 -0.98 -6.33 4.57
N GLY A 29 -0.72 -5.11 4.17
CA GLY A 29 -1.35 -3.92 4.74
C GLY A 29 -0.65 -2.65 4.33
N ASN A 30 -1.20 -1.54 4.78
CA ASN A 30 -0.64 -0.21 4.55
C ASN A 30 0.19 0.19 5.78
N ASP A 31 1.37 -0.41 5.91
CA ASP A 31 2.26 -0.18 7.05
C ASP A 31 3.57 0.47 6.60
N PRO A 32 3.84 1.74 6.98
CA PRO A 32 5.08 2.45 6.63
C PRO A 32 6.29 1.97 7.44
N HIS A 33 6.12 1.01 8.35
CA HIS A 33 7.16 0.54 9.28
C HIS A 33 7.69 -0.85 8.90
N ALA A 34 7.74 -1.16 7.59
CA ALA A 34 8.15 -2.49 7.12
C ALA A 34 9.54 -2.91 7.63
N LYS A 35 10.52 -1.98 7.68
CA LYS A 35 11.84 -2.25 8.25
C LYS A 35 11.79 -2.60 9.74
N GLN A 36 11.04 -1.85 10.54
CA GLN A 36 10.88 -2.09 11.98
C GLN A 36 10.18 -3.45 12.24
N VAL A 37 9.18 -3.79 11.44
CA VAL A 37 8.52 -5.10 11.53
C VAL A 37 9.49 -6.22 11.20
N LEU A 38 10.31 -6.07 10.14
CA LEU A 38 11.34 -7.04 9.78
C LEU A 38 12.34 -7.24 10.92
N GLU A 39 12.85 -6.17 11.51
CA GLU A 39 13.77 -6.20 12.66
C GLU A 39 13.14 -6.92 13.86
N ALA A 40 11.89 -6.58 14.20
CA ALA A 40 11.14 -7.21 15.29
C ALA A 40 10.93 -8.71 15.05
N MET A 41 10.73 -9.14 13.82
CA MET A 41 10.57 -10.56 13.45
C MET A 41 11.84 -11.38 13.65
N GLN A 42 13.02 -10.78 13.60
CA GLN A 42 14.33 -11.45 13.70
C GLN A 42 14.46 -12.64 12.73
N ARG A 43 14.01 -12.44 11.49
CA ARG A 43 14.06 -13.42 10.40
C ARG A 43 14.96 -12.93 9.28
N PRO A 44 15.54 -13.84 8.46
CA PRO A 44 16.24 -13.45 7.25
C PRO A 44 15.36 -12.57 6.36
N ALA A 45 15.89 -11.44 5.91
CA ALA A 45 15.14 -10.44 5.15
C ALA A 45 14.54 -11.00 3.84
N ASP A 46 15.25 -11.94 3.19
CA ASP A 46 14.81 -12.59 1.95
C ASP A 46 13.65 -13.58 2.13
N LYS A 47 13.21 -13.82 3.39
CA LYS A 47 12.11 -14.72 3.77
C LYS A 47 10.89 -13.98 4.33
N VAL A 48 10.96 -12.65 4.45
CA VAL A 48 9.86 -11.80 4.92
C VAL A 48 9.49 -10.83 3.83
N ALA A 49 8.26 -10.94 3.36
CA ALA A 49 7.70 -10.05 2.34
C ALA A 49 6.71 -9.08 2.97
N PHE A 50 6.63 -7.90 2.37
CA PHE A 50 5.60 -6.91 2.62
C PHE A 50 4.80 -6.72 1.35
N GLY A 51 3.48 -6.59 1.48
CA GLY A 51 2.59 -6.49 0.35
C GLY A 51 1.48 -5.47 0.58
N PHE A 52 1.11 -4.81 -0.50
CA PHE A 52 -0.05 -3.95 -0.55
C PHE A 52 -1.08 -4.53 -1.51
N GLN A 53 -2.29 -4.77 -0.99
CA GLN A 53 -3.38 -5.35 -1.75
C GLN A 53 -4.13 -4.26 -2.53
N ASN A 54 -4.24 -4.42 -3.84
CA ASN A 54 -4.93 -3.48 -4.74
C ASN A 54 -6.45 -3.73 -4.79
N THR A 55 -7.01 -4.27 -3.73
CA THR A 55 -8.46 -4.49 -3.60
C THR A 55 -8.98 -3.76 -2.40
N ALA A 56 -10.22 -3.33 -2.49
CA ALA A 56 -10.89 -2.70 -1.39
C ALA A 56 -12.22 -3.37 -1.10
N GLY A 57 -12.69 -3.19 0.11
CA GLY A 57 -13.96 -3.71 0.54
C GLY A 57 -14.33 -3.23 1.93
N ARG A 58 -15.58 -3.44 2.29
CA ARG A 58 -16.08 -3.15 3.62
C ARG A 58 -16.71 -4.40 4.24
N ARG A 59 -16.60 -4.51 5.55
CA ARG A 59 -17.32 -5.53 6.30
C ARG A 59 -18.72 -5.03 6.62
N GLU A 60 -19.72 -5.79 6.22
CA GLU A 60 -21.10 -5.66 6.64
C GLU A 60 -21.39 -6.85 7.56
N ARG A 61 -22.05 -6.65 8.66
CA ARG A 61 -22.41 -7.67 9.67
C ARG A 61 -21.86 -9.12 9.44
N ASP A 62 -22.43 -9.84 8.46
CA ASP A 62 -22.18 -11.25 8.16
C ASP A 62 -21.43 -11.50 6.84
N ARG A 63 -21.10 -10.44 6.09
CA ARG A 63 -20.46 -10.53 4.78
C ARG A 63 -19.39 -9.49 4.57
N VAL A 64 -18.51 -9.75 3.60
CA VAL A 64 -17.55 -8.76 3.08
C VAL A 64 -17.99 -8.38 1.67
N VAL A 65 -18.22 -7.09 1.45
CA VAL A 65 -18.46 -6.54 0.11
C VAL A 65 -17.11 -6.04 -0.41
N SER A 66 -16.64 -6.61 -1.50
CA SER A 66 -15.33 -6.27 -2.09
C SER A 66 -15.44 -5.93 -3.56
N VAL A 67 -14.51 -5.09 -4.02
CA VAL A 67 -14.35 -4.73 -5.44
C VAL A 67 -13.41 -5.73 -6.10
N HIS A 68 -13.84 -6.34 -7.20
CA HIS A 68 -13.09 -7.37 -7.91
C HIS A 68 -12.42 -6.89 -9.21
N THR A 69 -12.29 -5.58 -9.42
CA THR A 69 -11.60 -5.02 -10.58
C THR A 69 -10.13 -4.81 -10.26
N GLY A 70 -9.24 -5.41 -11.07
CA GLY A 70 -7.80 -5.22 -10.90
C GLY A 70 -7.20 -5.89 -9.67
N VAL A 71 -7.77 -7.03 -9.25
CA VAL A 71 -7.29 -7.78 -8.07
C VAL A 71 -5.82 -8.17 -8.19
N GLY A 72 -5.05 -7.83 -7.18
CA GLY A 72 -3.62 -8.13 -7.13
C GLY A 72 -2.94 -7.55 -5.91
N MET A 73 -1.65 -7.80 -5.83
CA MET A 73 -0.80 -7.31 -4.74
C MET A 73 0.54 -6.86 -5.30
N THR A 74 1.00 -5.68 -4.89
CA THR A 74 2.41 -5.30 -4.99
C THR A 74 3.13 -5.90 -3.79
N VAL A 75 4.23 -6.64 -4.01
CA VAL A 75 4.89 -7.41 -2.95
C VAL A 75 6.40 -7.43 -3.15
N GLY A 76 7.14 -7.38 -2.05
CA GLY A 76 8.60 -7.44 -2.08
C GLY A 76 9.22 -7.49 -0.68
N GLY A 77 10.53 -7.42 -0.60
CA GLY A 77 11.25 -7.27 0.66
C GLY A 77 11.31 -5.82 1.12
N ALA A 78 11.65 -5.59 2.39
CA ALA A 78 11.80 -4.24 2.95
C ALA A 78 13.24 -3.69 2.86
N THR A 79 14.25 -4.57 2.86
CA THR A 79 15.68 -4.18 2.86
C THR A 79 16.52 -4.99 1.88
N ALA A 80 15.96 -6.08 1.36
CA ALA A 80 16.64 -6.96 0.40
C ALA A 80 15.58 -7.64 -0.50
N PRO A 81 15.96 -8.03 -1.72
CA PRO A 81 15.10 -8.82 -2.58
C PRO A 81 14.71 -10.15 -1.92
N LEU A 82 13.48 -10.61 -2.16
CA LEU A 82 13.03 -11.92 -1.72
C LEU A 82 13.85 -13.03 -2.41
N SER A 83 14.11 -14.13 -1.68
CA SER A 83 14.78 -15.29 -2.26
C SER A 83 14.01 -15.84 -3.47
N GLY A 84 14.74 -16.40 -4.43
CA GLY A 84 14.15 -16.99 -5.63
C GLY A 84 13.10 -18.06 -5.31
N THR A 85 13.39 -18.90 -4.32
CA THR A 85 12.44 -19.92 -3.83
C THR A 85 11.16 -19.30 -3.28
N PHE A 86 11.27 -18.21 -2.51
CA PHE A 86 10.09 -17.54 -1.97
C PHE A 86 9.22 -16.91 -3.07
N ARG A 87 9.87 -16.26 -4.04
CA ARG A 87 9.17 -15.67 -5.20
C ARG A 87 8.43 -16.74 -6.01
N ILE A 88 9.06 -17.90 -6.24
CA ILE A 88 8.43 -19.03 -6.94
C ILE A 88 7.21 -19.51 -6.14
N ARG A 89 7.34 -19.74 -4.83
CA ARG A 89 6.23 -20.17 -3.98
C ARG A 89 5.06 -19.18 -3.99
N LEU A 90 5.35 -17.87 -3.95
CA LEU A 90 4.30 -16.85 -4.07
C LEU A 90 3.60 -16.93 -5.43
N LYS A 91 4.34 -17.03 -6.53
CA LYS A 91 3.76 -17.19 -7.86
C LYS A 91 2.88 -18.44 -7.94
N THR A 92 3.40 -19.59 -7.47
CA THR A 92 2.64 -20.86 -7.47
C THR A 92 1.37 -20.79 -6.62
N ALA A 93 1.39 -20.06 -5.49
CA ALA A 93 0.21 -19.92 -4.63
C ALA A 93 -0.96 -19.18 -5.30
N PHE A 94 -0.69 -18.36 -6.30
CA PHE A 94 -1.70 -17.60 -7.05
C PHE A 94 -1.82 -18.06 -8.51
N ASP A 95 -1.11 -19.13 -8.89
CA ASP A 95 -1.17 -19.68 -10.25
C ASP A 95 -2.58 -20.18 -10.58
N GLY A 96 -3.00 -20.01 -11.83
CA GLY A 96 -4.35 -20.33 -12.29
C GLY A 96 -5.45 -19.39 -11.78
N THR A 97 -5.11 -18.36 -10.98
CA THR A 97 -6.06 -17.35 -10.51
C THR A 97 -5.98 -16.05 -11.33
N LYS A 98 -6.99 -15.19 -11.18
CA LYS A 98 -6.95 -13.82 -11.73
C LYS A 98 -6.12 -12.84 -10.87
N TYR A 99 -5.60 -13.29 -9.73
CA TYR A 99 -4.86 -12.44 -8.79
C TYR A 99 -3.44 -12.18 -9.28
N LYS A 100 -3.12 -10.92 -9.53
CA LYS A 100 -1.81 -10.53 -10.08
C LYS A 100 -0.82 -10.18 -8.98
N LEU A 101 0.40 -10.71 -9.07
CA LEU A 101 1.51 -10.30 -8.22
C LEU A 101 2.46 -9.38 -8.99
N THR A 102 2.67 -8.18 -8.47
CA THR A 102 3.70 -7.24 -8.95
C THR A 102 4.83 -7.22 -7.94
N PHE A 103 6.02 -7.68 -8.35
CA PHE A 103 7.17 -7.69 -7.46
C PHE A 103 7.88 -6.34 -7.50
N TYR A 104 8.12 -5.77 -6.32
CA TYR A 104 8.85 -4.52 -6.14
C TYR A 104 10.14 -4.77 -5.34
N SER A 105 11.19 -3.96 -5.59
CA SER A 105 12.51 -4.18 -4.98
C SER A 105 12.57 -3.76 -3.52
N ASP A 106 11.93 -2.65 -3.15
CA ASP A 106 11.91 -2.11 -1.80
C ASP A 106 10.48 -1.70 -1.40
N MET A 107 9.82 -2.56 -0.63
CA MET A 107 8.45 -2.30 -0.18
C MET A 107 8.39 -1.30 0.98
N ASP A 108 9.47 -1.06 1.70
CA ASP A 108 9.50 -0.02 2.74
C ASP A 108 9.38 1.37 2.11
N GLU A 109 10.14 1.62 1.04
CA GLU A 109 10.02 2.86 0.26
C GLU A 109 8.64 2.99 -0.38
N TRP A 110 8.19 1.92 -1.05
CA TRP A 110 6.92 1.90 -1.75
C TRP A 110 5.74 2.22 -0.82
N LEU A 111 5.68 1.61 0.36
CA LEU A 111 4.61 1.82 1.34
C LEU A 111 4.62 3.25 1.89
N LYS A 112 5.80 3.84 2.13
CA LYS A 112 5.92 5.23 2.57
C LYS A 112 5.44 6.21 1.51
N CYS A 113 5.84 5.99 0.24
CA CYS A 113 5.35 6.80 -0.87
C CYS A 113 3.84 6.66 -1.06
N HIS A 114 3.31 5.44 -0.94
CA HIS A 114 1.88 5.19 -1.04
C HIS A 114 1.09 5.93 0.06
N ILE A 115 1.59 5.95 1.29
CA ILE A 115 0.94 6.68 2.40
C ILE A 115 0.94 8.18 2.17
N ALA A 116 1.98 8.76 1.58
CA ALA A 116 2.02 10.19 1.26
C ALA A 116 0.84 10.61 0.36
N PHE A 117 0.36 9.71 -0.50
CA PHE A 117 -0.83 9.93 -1.33
C PHE A 117 -2.14 9.55 -0.63
N ILE A 118 -2.19 8.36 -0.03
CA ILE A 118 -3.48 7.84 0.44
C ILE A 118 -4.01 8.55 1.70
N LEU A 119 -3.14 9.07 2.56
CA LEU A 119 -3.57 9.83 3.74
C LEU A 119 -4.40 11.06 3.38
N PRO A 120 -3.94 11.97 2.49
CA PRO A 120 -4.76 13.10 2.04
C PRO A 120 -6.10 12.68 1.43
N VAL A 121 -6.13 11.60 0.66
CA VAL A 121 -7.37 11.03 0.10
C VAL A 121 -8.33 10.65 1.22
N CYS A 122 -7.84 9.91 2.24
CA CYS A 122 -8.66 9.52 3.39
C CYS A 122 -9.22 10.72 4.16
N TYR A 123 -8.39 11.74 4.43
CA TYR A 123 -8.85 12.94 5.15
C TYR A 123 -9.95 13.68 4.39
N VAL A 124 -9.82 13.85 3.08
CA VAL A 124 -10.87 14.48 2.27
C VAL A 124 -12.11 13.60 2.22
N CYS A 125 -11.96 12.28 2.12
CA CYS A 125 -13.08 11.35 2.18
C CYS A 125 -13.86 11.50 3.50
N TYR A 126 -13.18 11.55 4.64
CA TYR A 126 -13.83 11.84 5.93
C TYR A 126 -14.52 13.20 5.96
N ALA A 127 -13.89 14.24 5.44
CA ALA A 127 -14.51 15.58 5.33
C ALA A 127 -15.77 15.60 4.45
N CYS A 128 -15.89 14.63 3.53
CA CYS A 128 -17.04 14.41 2.67
C CYS A 128 -18.03 13.36 3.23
N ASN A 129 -17.96 13.04 4.53
CA ASN A 129 -18.78 12.01 5.20
C ASN A 129 -18.68 10.62 4.57
N GLY A 130 -17.50 10.22 4.13
CA GLY A 130 -17.23 8.92 3.53
C GLY A 130 -17.65 8.80 2.06
N ASP A 131 -17.95 9.90 1.39
CA ASP A 131 -18.35 9.93 -0.03
C ASP A 131 -17.46 10.91 -0.80
N LEU A 132 -16.40 10.40 -1.38
CA LEU A 132 -15.42 11.20 -2.12
C LEU A 132 -15.99 11.81 -3.41
N THR A 133 -17.15 11.33 -3.91
CA THR A 133 -17.84 11.95 -5.07
C THR A 133 -18.29 13.38 -4.76
N ARG A 134 -18.45 13.72 -3.48
CA ARG A 134 -18.84 15.05 -2.98
C ARG A 134 -17.66 16.00 -2.88
N ALA A 135 -16.42 15.52 -3.09
CA ALA A 135 -15.24 16.37 -3.01
C ALA A 135 -15.23 17.43 -4.11
N THR A 136 -15.12 18.69 -3.69
CA THR A 136 -14.99 19.84 -4.59
C THR A 136 -13.67 19.78 -5.36
N LYS A 137 -13.56 20.53 -6.45
CA LYS A 137 -12.30 20.69 -7.20
C LYS A 137 -11.16 21.18 -6.29
N GLN A 138 -11.46 22.09 -5.35
CA GLN A 138 -10.47 22.61 -4.40
C GLN A 138 -10.00 21.52 -3.43
N GLN A 139 -10.90 20.69 -2.90
CA GLN A 139 -10.55 19.58 -2.01
C GLN A 139 -9.70 18.53 -2.74
N ARG A 140 -10.03 18.19 -4.00
CA ARG A 140 -9.18 17.30 -4.79
C ARG A 140 -7.80 17.91 -5.09
N ALA A 141 -7.74 19.21 -5.37
CA ALA A 141 -6.44 19.89 -5.51
C ALA A 141 -5.63 19.80 -4.21
N ALA A 142 -6.25 19.99 -3.06
CA ALA A 142 -5.60 19.86 -1.74
C ALA A 142 -5.04 18.44 -1.49
N ILE A 143 -5.73 17.39 -1.95
CA ILE A 143 -5.18 16.01 -1.91
C ILE A 143 -3.83 15.97 -2.62
N LEU A 144 -3.76 16.51 -3.85
CA LEU A 144 -2.56 16.45 -4.67
C LEU A 144 -1.44 17.37 -4.16
N ASP A 145 -1.78 18.50 -3.56
CA ASP A 145 -0.82 19.41 -2.92
C ASP A 145 -0.20 18.74 -1.69
N ALA A 146 -1.02 18.15 -0.82
CA ALA A 146 -0.53 17.44 0.35
C ALA A 146 0.30 16.19 -0.02
N ALA A 147 -0.09 15.45 -1.06
CA ALA A 147 0.72 14.34 -1.57
C ALA A 147 2.08 14.83 -2.12
N TYR A 148 2.11 15.96 -2.80
CA TYR A 148 3.35 16.58 -3.26
C TYR A 148 4.27 16.94 -2.10
N GLU A 149 3.73 17.64 -1.08
CA GLU A 149 4.47 17.98 0.15
C GLU A 149 4.99 16.73 0.86
N GLY A 150 4.17 15.67 0.95
CA GLY A 150 4.57 14.37 1.52
C GLY A 150 5.74 13.74 0.77
N CYS A 151 5.74 13.77 -0.57
CA CYS A 151 6.86 13.28 -1.37
C CYS A 151 8.14 14.12 -1.16
N GLU A 152 8.03 15.45 -1.09
CA GLU A 152 9.16 16.31 -0.81
C GLU A 152 9.72 16.07 0.61
N MET A 153 8.86 15.85 1.59
CA MET A 153 9.27 15.46 2.95
C MET A 153 10.03 14.13 2.96
N LEU A 154 9.54 13.10 2.23
CA LEU A 154 10.24 11.82 2.13
C LEU A 154 11.64 12.00 1.54
N LYS A 155 11.78 12.80 0.48
CA LYS A 155 13.09 13.13 -0.10
C LYS A 155 14.01 13.83 0.89
N ALA A 156 13.49 14.79 1.65
CA ALA A 156 14.27 15.50 2.69
C ALA A 156 14.74 14.56 3.80
N LEU A 157 14.00 13.47 4.07
CA LEU A 157 14.38 12.41 5.00
C LEU A 157 15.33 11.36 4.38
N GLY A 158 15.76 11.54 3.13
CA GLY A 158 16.63 10.60 2.43
C GLY A 158 15.90 9.32 1.97
N ILE A 159 14.58 9.34 1.93
CA ILE A 159 13.78 8.21 1.44
C ILE A 159 13.51 8.45 -0.05
N PRO A 160 13.95 7.54 -0.94
CA PRO A 160 13.69 7.68 -2.37
C PRO A 160 12.20 7.69 -2.67
N VAL A 161 11.79 8.63 -3.50
CA VAL A 161 10.45 8.62 -4.09
C VAL A 161 10.56 7.91 -5.43
N ASN A 162 10.00 6.73 -5.51
CA ASN A 162 10.15 5.84 -6.64
C ASN A 162 9.20 6.17 -7.80
N ASP A 163 9.42 5.54 -8.97
CA ASP A 163 8.63 5.79 -10.18
C ASP A 163 7.13 5.47 -10.04
N ALA A 164 6.74 4.60 -9.11
CA ALA A 164 5.33 4.27 -8.89
C ALA A 164 4.55 5.43 -8.25
N GLU A 165 5.24 6.28 -7.45
CA GLU A 165 4.68 7.45 -6.77
C GLU A 165 5.55 8.68 -7.04
N ASN A 166 5.89 8.89 -8.31
CA ASN A 166 6.77 9.98 -8.72
C ASN A 166 6.18 11.35 -8.35
N THR A 167 7.02 12.22 -7.82
CA THR A 167 6.67 13.61 -7.45
C THR A 167 5.99 14.38 -8.59
N ASP A 168 6.35 14.10 -9.84
CA ASP A 168 5.73 14.73 -11.02
C ASP A 168 4.24 14.40 -11.17
N TYR A 169 3.76 13.31 -10.53
CA TYR A 169 2.32 13.00 -10.47
C TYR A 169 1.53 14.02 -9.65
N TYR A 170 2.18 14.71 -8.73
CA TYR A 170 1.52 15.63 -7.80
C TYR A 170 1.90 17.08 -8.03
N LYS A 171 3.03 17.35 -8.68
CA LYS A 171 3.56 18.70 -8.90
C LYS A 171 2.59 19.56 -9.70
N PRO A 172 2.31 20.81 -9.26
CA PRO A 172 1.45 21.73 -9.98
C PRO A 172 1.89 21.96 -11.44
N GLY A 173 0.93 21.98 -12.35
CA GLY A 173 1.16 22.26 -13.78
C GLY A 173 1.59 21.05 -14.62
N THR A 174 1.92 19.91 -14.05
CA THR A 174 2.37 18.73 -14.79
C THR A 174 1.24 17.94 -15.46
N ALA A 175 1.58 17.15 -16.48
CA ALA A 175 0.65 16.18 -17.06
C ALA A 175 0.33 15.04 -16.08
N GLY A 176 1.30 14.66 -15.23
CA GLY A 176 1.13 13.68 -14.17
C GLY A 176 0.02 14.09 -13.20
N ARG A 177 0.06 15.33 -12.70
CA ARG A 177 -0.99 15.85 -11.79
C ARG A 177 -2.39 15.79 -12.40
N ARG A 178 -2.54 16.09 -13.69
CA ARG A 178 -3.86 15.96 -14.36
C ARG A 178 -4.36 14.52 -14.41
N LYS A 179 -3.45 13.55 -14.63
CA LYS A 179 -3.79 12.13 -14.58
C LYS A 179 -4.20 11.70 -13.18
N MET A 180 -3.51 12.19 -12.15
CA MET A 180 -3.84 11.88 -10.75
C MET A 180 -5.18 12.50 -10.32
N ASP A 181 -5.51 13.72 -10.72
CA ASP A 181 -6.85 14.28 -10.47
C ASP A 181 -7.95 13.41 -11.12
N ALA A 182 -7.73 12.96 -12.36
CA ALA A 182 -8.65 12.04 -13.03
C ALA A 182 -8.75 10.69 -12.30
N MET A 183 -7.63 10.18 -11.77
CA MET A 183 -7.62 8.94 -10.98
C MET A 183 -8.40 9.10 -9.67
N VAL A 184 -8.24 10.20 -8.94
CA VAL A 184 -9.03 10.50 -7.72
C VAL A 184 -10.52 10.54 -8.04
N LEU A 185 -10.91 11.18 -9.15
CA LEU A 185 -12.29 11.19 -9.62
C LEU A 185 -12.82 9.78 -9.99
N ALA A 186 -11.97 8.94 -10.56
CA ALA A 186 -12.33 7.55 -10.88
C ALA A 186 -12.48 6.72 -9.62
N MET A 187 -11.57 6.87 -8.65
CA MET A 187 -11.66 6.21 -7.32
C MET A 187 -12.95 6.58 -6.61
N ALA A 188 -13.34 7.85 -6.63
CA ALA A 188 -14.57 8.33 -5.99
C ALA A 188 -15.84 7.61 -6.50
N LYS A 189 -15.84 7.12 -7.74
CA LYS A 189 -16.96 6.38 -8.34
C LYS A 189 -16.98 4.89 -8.01
N THR A 190 -16.00 4.42 -7.27
CA THR A 190 -15.94 3.02 -6.81
C THR A 190 -16.48 2.92 -5.39
N PRO A 191 -16.78 1.71 -4.88
CA PRO A 191 -17.12 1.51 -3.47
C PRO A 191 -16.01 1.88 -2.46
N LEU A 192 -14.94 2.52 -2.93
CA LEU A 192 -13.82 3.05 -2.15
C LEU A 192 -13.99 4.53 -1.79
N GLY A 193 -14.79 5.25 -2.56
CA GLY A 193 -15.03 6.67 -2.37
C GLY A 193 -16.34 7.00 -1.68
#